data_022a4458bc9f4ea3ed6e4ab77312a560
#
_entry.id   022a4458bc9f4ea3ed6e4ab77312a560
#
_cell.length_a   1.000
_cell.length_b   1.000
_cell.length_c   1.000
_cell.angle_alpha   90.00
_cell.angle_beta   90.00
_cell.angle_gamma   90.00
#
_symmetry.space_group_name_H-M   'P 1'
#
loop_
_entity.id
_entity.type
_entity.pdbx_description
1 polymer ?
#
loop_
_entity_poly.entity_id
_entity_poly.type
_entity_poly.pdbx_seq_one_letter_code
_entity_poly.pdbx_strand_id
1 'polypeptide(L)'
;PNSRSWTLDWTAPSAGSGTVSVALATLAANGNGQNTGDGKGTTTHSITETIASNDAPSVSQVAISPSSTAKVNEDLVLSYSYFDLNDDSESGTQIQWKPNGGSPVSQYDGLTTLPSSATAVGDSWVVTVKPNDGSDYGTMVESAAVSIQDIDSDGDGTLDGDDAFPNDANETRVRIRHTHTLLERSKDRIHTHTLSAHSSEFTQLLQEL
;
A
#
# COMPACT_ATOMS: atom_id res chain seq x y z
N PRO A 1 11.90 -59.24 34.93
CA PRO A 1 12.56 -58.98 33.67
C PRO A 1 13.30 -57.66 33.72
N ASN A 2 14.61 -57.67 33.48
CA ASN A 2 15.41 -56.46 33.43
C ASN A 2 15.11 -55.74 32.11
N SER A 3 14.48 -54.58 32.18
CA SER A 3 14.34 -53.75 31.00
C SER A 3 15.63 -52.92 30.83
N ARG A 4 16.05 -52.74 29.61
CA ARG A 4 17.14 -51.85 29.21
C ARG A 4 16.59 -50.80 28.26
N SER A 5 17.01 -49.56 28.45
CA SER A 5 16.68 -48.46 27.57
C SER A 5 17.94 -47.87 26.95
N TRP A 6 17.84 -47.42 25.74
CA TRP A 6 18.90 -46.70 25.04
C TRP A 6 18.31 -45.38 24.58
N THR A 7 19.11 -44.33 24.62
CA THR A 7 18.80 -43.04 24.06
C THR A 7 19.57 -42.86 22.75
N LEU A 8 18.89 -42.43 21.71
CA LEU A 8 19.47 -42.09 20.43
C LEU A 8 19.16 -40.61 20.16
N ASP A 9 20.20 -39.84 19.95
CA ASP A 9 20.04 -38.45 19.45
C ASP A 9 19.90 -38.51 17.93
N TRP A 10 18.84 -37.85 17.44
CA TRP A 10 18.52 -37.80 16.03
C TRP A 10 18.26 -36.36 15.59
N THR A 11 18.87 -35.96 14.46
CA THR A 11 18.60 -34.69 13.83
C THR A 11 17.60 -34.89 12.71
N ALA A 12 16.51 -34.12 12.73
CA ALA A 12 15.53 -34.15 11.65
C ALA A 12 16.16 -33.76 10.31
N PRO A 13 15.81 -34.43 9.20
CA PRO A 13 16.16 -33.98 7.88
C PRO A 13 15.56 -32.60 7.60
N SER A 14 16.03 -31.95 6.53
CA SER A 14 15.42 -30.70 6.05
C SER A 14 13.96 -30.92 5.66
N ALA A 15 13.16 -29.84 5.76
CA ALA A 15 11.77 -29.83 5.32
C ALA A 15 11.65 -30.35 3.87
N GLY A 16 10.55 -31.03 3.58
CA GLY A 16 10.30 -31.66 2.27
C GLY A 16 10.95 -33.05 2.08
N SER A 17 11.63 -33.59 3.10
CA SER A 17 12.24 -34.93 3.03
C SER A 17 11.23 -36.06 3.15
N GLY A 18 9.99 -35.78 3.55
CA GLY A 18 8.92 -36.76 3.69
C GLY A 18 9.03 -37.64 4.94
N THR A 19 8.46 -38.83 4.89
CA THR A 19 8.41 -39.77 6.03
C THR A 19 9.74 -40.43 6.28
N VAL A 20 10.24 -40.34 7.52
CA VAL A 20 11.43 -41.02 7.98
C VAL A 20 11.01 -42.31 8.69
N SER A 21 11.62 -43.45 8.32
CA SER A 21 11.40 -44.73 8.97
C SER A 21 12.61 -45.11 9.83
N VAL A 22 12.38 -45.31 11.12
CA VAL A 22 13.39 -45.81 12.06
C VAL A 22 13.14 -47.29 12.28
N ALA A 23 14.11 -48.10 11.91
CA ALA A 23 14.07 -49.55 12.15
C ALA A 23 15.01 -49.93 13.30
N LEU A 24 14.49 -50.66 14.28
CA LEU A 24 15.25 -51.17 15.40
C LEU A 24 15.29 -52.72 15.31
N ALA A 25 16.48 -53.26 15.39
CA ALA A 25 16.69 -54.71 15.53
C ALA A 25 17.37 -54.99 16.87
N THR A 26 16.85 -55.95 17.60
CA THR A 26 17.39 -56.38 18.90
C THR A 26 17.73 -57.85 18.86
N LEU A 27 18.79 -58.25 19.57
CA LEU A 27 19.19 -59.64 19.81
C LEU A 27 19.31 -59.83 21.31
N ALA A 28 18.58 -60.82 21.83
CA ALA A 28 18.69 -61.27 23.22
C ALA A 28 19.44 -62.60 23.25
N ALA A 29 20.73 -62.54 23.55
CA ALA A 29 21.57 -63.78 23.67
C ALA A 29 21.16 -64.60 24.90
N ASN A 30 21.05 -65.90 24.74
CA ASN A 30 20.73 -66.84 25.82
C ASN A 30 21.94 -67.22 26.67
N GLY A 31 23.14 -66.71 26.35
CA GLY A 31 24.40 -67.00 27.11
C GLY A 31 25.06 -68.36 26.92
N ASN A 32 24.63 -69.16 25.96
CA ASN A 32 25.19 -70.49 25.72
C ASN A 32 26.45 -70.48 24.85
N GLY A 33 26.94 -69.31 24.41
CA GLY A 33 28.09 -69.14 23.53
C GLY A 33 27.87 -69.59 22.09
N GLN A 34 26.65 -69.96 21.71
CA GLN A 34 26.22 -70.35 20.38
C GLN A 34 25.22 -69.31 19.86
N ASN A 35 25.07 -69.26 18.58
CA ASN A 35 24.05 -68.35 17.94
C ASN A 35 22.68 -69.04 17.76
N THR A 36 22.45 -70.13 18.50
CA THR A 36 21.21 -70.91 18.49
C THR A 36 20.39 -70.63 19.74
N GLY A 37 19.09 -70.43 19.56
CA GLY A 37 18.15 -70.11 20.67
C GLY A 37 18.14 -68.67 21.14
N ASP A 38 18.81 -67.75 20.47
CA ASP A 38 18.77 -66.31 20.72
C ASP A 38 17.45 -65.72 20.26
N GLY A 39 16.90 -64.87 21.08
CA GLY A 39 15.69 -64.09 20.76
C GLY A 39 16.03 -62.95 19.81
N LYS A 40 15.25 -62.82 18.73
CA LYS A 40 15.35 -61.70 17.80
C LYS A 40 14.07 -60.84 17.88
N GLY A 41 14.22 -59.55 17.89
CA GLY A 41 13.11 -58.58 17.76
C GLY A 41 13.43 -57.53 16.71
N THR A 42 12.45 -57.19 15.88
CA THR A 42 12.53 -56.05 14.98
C THR A 42 11.27 -55.21 15.12
N THR A 43 11.45 -53.91 15.09
CA THR A 43 10.32 -52.96 15.04
C THR A 43 10.66 -51.79 14.13
N THR A 44 9.67 -51.24 13.50
CA THR A 44 9.79 -50.02 12.68
C THR A 44 8.86 -48.96 13.24
N HIS A 45 9.32 -47.74 13.29
CA HIS A 45 8.54 -46.60 13.64
C HIS A 45 8.66 -45.54 12.53
N SER A 46 7.54 -45.04 12.05
CA SER A 46 7.50 -44.00 11.03
C SER A 46 7.24 -42.65 11.68
N ILE A 47 8.08 -41.68 11.37
CA ILE A 47 7.94 -40.28 11.73
C ILE A 47 7.51 -39.57 10.47
N THR A 48 6.26 -39.12 10.43
CA THR A 48 5.70 -38.38 9.29
C THR A 48 6.00 -36.91 9.47
N GLU A 49 6.52 -36.28 8.43
CA GLU A 49 6.67 -34.83 8.40
C GLU A 49 5.29 -34.19 8.45
N THR A 50 5.12 -33.24 9.35
CA THR A 50 3.97 -32.32 9.31
C THR A 50 4.39 -31.12 8.47
N ILE A 51 3.92 -31.04 7.24
CA ILE A 51 4.07 -29.83 6.41
C ILE A 51 3.11 -28.80 7.03
N ALA A 52 3.64 -27.70 7.52
CA ALA A 52 2.80 -26.56 7.86
C ALA A 52 2.06 -26.10 6.60
N SER A 53 0.74 -25.94 6.68
CA SER A 53 0.02 -25.31 5.59
C SER A 53 0.42 -23.84 5.51
N ASN A 54 0.51 -23.31 4.30
CA ASN A 54 0.69 -21.88 4.10
C ASN A 54 -0.54 -21.12 4.65
N ASP A 55 -0.30 -20.07 5.41
CA ASP A 55 -1.32 -19.12 5.83
C ASP A 55 -1.15 -17.83 5.00
N ALA A 56 -2.24 -17.31 4.47
CA ALA A 56 -2.19 -16.09 3.66
C ALA A 56 -1.74 -14.88 4.49
N PRO A 57 -0.90 -13.99 3.93
CA PRO A 57 -0.37 -12.84 4.64
C PRO A 57 -1.43 -11.77 4.93
N SER A 58 -1.08 -10.84 5.80
CA SER A 58 -1.90 -9.68 6.14
C SER A 58 -1.10 -8.39 6.09
N VAL A 59 -1.80 -7.26 5.89
CA VAL A 59 -1.23 -5.92 6.03
C VAL A 59 -2.02 -5.09 7.03
N SER A 60 -1.31 -4.21 7.71
CA SER A 60 -1.87 -3.24 8.64
C SER A 60 -1.23 -1.86 8.44
N GLN A 61 -1.81 -0.83 9.06
CA GLN A 61 -1.30 0.54 9.01
C GLN A 61 -1.13 1.07 7.57
N VAL A 62 -2.03 0.66 6.64
CA VAL A 62 -2.03 1.19 5.27
C VAL A 62 -2.38 2.67 5.31
N ALA A 63 -1.41 3.52 4.99
CA ALA A 63 -1.53 4.97 5.09
C ALA A 63 -0.82 5.68 3.95
N ILE A 64 -1.33 6.87 3.62
CA ILE A 64 -0.71 7.79 2.66
C ILE A 64 -0.11 8.96 3.44
N SER A 65 1.06 9.42 3.04
CA SER A 65 1.70 10.63 3.53
C SER A 65 1.89 11.62 2.36
N PRO A 66 1.51 12.91 2.54
CA PRO A 66 0.86 13.54 3.69
C PRO A 66 -0.51 12.93 3.97
N SER A 67 -0.93 12.88 5.24
CA SER A 67 -2.22 12.31 5.66
C SER A 67 -3.34 13.34 5.56
N SER A 68 -4.53 12.91 5.17
CA SER A 68 -5.77 13.69 5.02
C SER A 68 -5.76 14.78 3.95
N THR A 69 -4.72 15.60 3.87
CA THR A 69 -4.56 16.63 2.83
C THR A 69 -3.12 16.68 2.33
N ALA A 70 -2.94 16.87 1.02
CA ALA A 70 -1.68 17.11 0.36
C ALA A 70 -1.80 18.32 -0.57
N LYS A 71 -0.71 18.99 -0.85
CA LYS A 71 -0.67 20.05 -1.85
C LYS A 71 -0.50 19.47 -3.25
N VAL A 72 -0.97 20.18 -4.26
CA VAL A 72 -0.92 19.70 -5.67
C VAL A 72 0.49 19.43 -6.19
N ASN A 73 1.54 19.95 -5.55
CA ASN A 73 2.94 19.73 -5.89
C ASN A 73 3.65 18.69 -5.00
N GLU A 74 2.91 17.99 -4.13
CA GLU A 74 3.44 16.98 -3.21
C GLU A 74 3.15 15.57 -3.73
N ASP A 75 4.15 14.70 -3.68
CA ASP A 75 3.99 13.28 -3.95
C ASP A 75 3.23 12.59 -2.80
N LEU A 76 2.41 11.60 -3.13
CA LEU A 76 1.73 10.78 -2.14
C LEU A 76 2.52 9.50 -1.93
N VAL A 77 2.96 9.25 -0.69
CA VAL A 77 3.79 8.10 -0.34
C VAL A 77 3.00 7.10 0.48
N LEU A 78 2.91 5.86 0.00
CA LEU A 78 2.30 4.73 0.70
C LEU A 78 3.24 4.20 1.79
N SER A 79 2.68 3.88 2.94
CA SER A 79 3.31 3.07 3.98
C SER A 79 2.34 2.01 4.49
N TYR A 80 2.84 0.82 4.83
CA TYR A 80 2.09 -0.25 5.47
C TYR A 80 3.03 -1.21 6.20
N SER A 81 2.47 -2.07 7.04
CA SER A 81 3.19 -3.15 7.71
C SER A 81 2.68 -4.48 7.18
N TYR A 82 3.59 -5.32 6.66
CA TYR A 82 3.33 -6.69 6.22
C TYR A 82 3.55 -7.65 7.38
N PHE A 83 2.74 -8.70 7.45
CA PHE A 83 2.86 -9.79 8.41
C PHE A 83 2.41 -11.11 7.78
N ASP A 84 3.20 -12.14 8.00
CA ASP A 84 2.90 -13.52 7.64
C ASP A 84 3.09 -14.44 8.84
N LEU A 85 2.17 -15.40 9.05
CA LEU A 85 2.22 -16.32 10.19
C LEU A 85 3.30 -17.39 10.05
N ASN A 86 3.67 -17.72 8.81
CA ASN A 86 4.71 -18.69 8.47
C ASN A 86 6.09 -18.06 8.32
N ASP A 87 6.20 -16.73 8.51
CA ASP A 87 7.39 -15.91 8.28
C ASP A 87 7.83 -15.90 6.80
N ASP A 88 6.88 -16.16 5.86
CA ASP A 88 7.15 -16.04 4.43
C ASP A 88 7.33 -14.58 4.01
N SER A 89 8.27 -14.36 3.09
CA SER A 89 8.60 -13.02 2.63
C SER A 89 7.54 -12.47 1.67
N GLU A 90 7.26 -11.18 1.78
CA GLU A 90 6.38 -10.49 0.84
C GLU A 90 6.86 -10.62 -0.60
N SER A 91 5.97 -11.07 -1.50
CA SER A 91 6.27 -11.29 -2.91
C SER A 91 5.02 -11.21 -3.78
N GLY A 92 4.97 -10.24 -4.69
CA GLY A 92 3.84 -10.10 -5.62
C GLY A 92 2.63 -9.36 -5.06
N THR A 93 2.79 -8.60 -3.98
CA THR A 93 1.77 -7.70 -3.43
C THR A 93 1.25 -6.75 -4.50
N GLN A 94 -0.07 -6.59 -4.56
CA GLN A 94 -0.74 -5.67 -5.47
C GLN A 94 -1.01 -4.34 -4.76
N ILE A 95 -0.53 -3.25 -5.37
CA ILE A 95 -0.75 -1.87 -4.93
C ILE A 95 -1.53 -1.16 -6.04
N GLN A 96 -2.64 -0.50 -5.70
CA GLN A 96 -3.48 0.17 -6.68
C GLN A 96 -3.97 1.53 -6.17
N TRP A 97 -3.70 2.58 -6.93
CA TRP A 97 -4.13 3.95 -6.64
C TRP A 97 -5.46 4.27 -7.33
N LYS A 98 -6.39 4.88 -6.58
CA LYS A 98 -7.76 5.19 -7.05
C LYS A 98 -8.07 6.67 -6.81
N PRO A 99 -8.36 7.46 -7.85
CA PRO A 99 -8.83 8.83 -7.70
C PRO A 99 -10.35 8.89 -7.50
N ASN A 100 -10.81 9.83 -6.69
CA ASN A 100 -12.20 10.30 -6.63
C ASN A 100 -13.26 9.20 -6.46
N GLY A 101 -12.94 8.13 -5.72
CA GLY A 101 -13.82 6.96 -5.55
C GLY A 101 -14.03 6.14 -6.82
N GLY A 102 -13.22 6.37 -7.85
CA GLY A 102 -13.26 5.68 -9.12
C GLY A 102 -12.52 4.35 -9.15
N SER A 103 -12.24 3.86 -10.36
CA SER A 103 -11.46 2.64 -10.60
C SER A 103 -9.96 2.90 -10.44
N PRO A 104 -9.16 1.86 -10.14
CA PRO A 104 -7.71 1.96 -10.12
C PRO A 104 -7.16 2.46 -11.46
N VAL A 105 -6.09 3.25 -11.39
CA VAL A 105 -5.36 3.74 -12.57
C VAL A 105 -4.14 2.86 -12.79
N SER A 106 -4.23 1.96 -13.78
CA SER A 106 -3.22 0.91 -14.02
C SER A 106 -1.79 1.43 -14.26
N GLN A 107 -1.66 2.68 -14.71
CA GLN A 107 -0.36 3.35 -14.87
C GLN A 107 0.42 3.44 -13.55
N TYR A 108 -0.28 3.44 -12.41
CA TYR A 108 0.30 3.59 -11.08
C TYR A 108 0.28 2.28 -10.26
N ASP A 109 -0.08 1.15 -10.90
CA ASP A 109 -0.08 -0.16 -10.22
C ASP A 109 1.34 -0.53 -9.77
N GLY A 110 1.45 -1.02 -8.54
CA GLY A 110 2.70 -1.43 -7.93
C GLY A 110 3.59 -0.29 -7.40
N LEU A 111 3.21 0.97 -7.62
CA LEU A 111 4.00 2.11 -7.13
C LEU A 111 3.71 2.37 -5.65
N THR A 112 4.76 2.50 -4.85
CA THR A 112 4.67 2.96 -3.45
C THR A 112 4.63 4.49 -3.33
N THR A 113 4.87 5.20 -4.42
CA THR A 113 4.77 6.67 -4.50
C THR A 113 3.97 7.06 -5.72
N LEU A 114 2.88 7.78 -5.51
CA LEU A 114 2.13 8.44 -6.58
C LEU A 114 2.76 9.82 -6.81
N PRO A 115 3.28 10.12 -8.01
CA PRO A 115 3.91 11.40 -8.26
C PRO A 115 2.89 12.53 -8.27
N SER A 116 3.28 13.71 -7.82
CA SER A 116 2.43 14.92 -7.82
C SER A 116 1.87 15.27 -9.20
N SER A 117 2.57 14.92 -10.26
CA SER A 117 2.09 15.08 -11.65
C SER A 117 0.84 14.25 -11.99
N ALA A 118 0.48 13.27 -11.14
CA ALA A 118 -0.73 12.46 -11.28
C ALA A 118 -1.96 13.13 -10.65
N THR A 119 -1.76 14.13 -9.81
CA THR A 119 -2.81 14.75 -8.98
C THR A 119 -3.23 16.10 -9.54
N ALA A 120 -4.47 16.48 -9.26
CA ALA A 120 -5.02 17.80 -9.55
C ALA A 120 -5.73 18.36 -8.30
N VAL A 121 -5.81 19.68 -8.21
CA VAL A 121 -6.56 20.36 -7.14
C VAL A 121 -8.00 19.86 -7.11
N GLY A 122 -8.46 19.47 -5.93
CA GLY A 122 -9.81 18.92 -5.70
C GLY A 122 -9.90 17.41 -5.84
N ASP A 123 -8.85 16.70 -6.27
CA ASP A 123 -8.81 15.25 -6.25
C ASP A 123 -8.85 14.68 -4.82
N SER A 124 -9.36 13.46 -4.73
CA SER A 124 -9.31 12.64 -3.52
C SER A 124 -8.73 11.29 -3.86
N TRP A 125 -7.61 10.92 -3.27
CA TRP A 125 -6.89 9.69 -3.58
C TRP A 125 -6.92 8.69 -2.43
N VAL A 126 -7.09 7.42 -2.76
CA VAL A 126 -6.89 6.27 -1.86
C VAL A 126 -5.95 5.28 -2.53
N VAL A 127 -5.31 4.44 -1.73
CA VAL A 127 -4.51 3.32 -2.21
C VAL A 127 -4.98 2.03 -1.58
N THR A 128 -5.05 0.94 -2.36
CA THR A 128 -5.34 -0.40 -1.86
C THR A 128 -4.08 -1.25 -1.92
N VAL A 129 -3.88 -2.05 -0.88
CA VAL A 129 -2.78 -3.02 -0.77
C VAL A 129 -3.39 -4.40 -0.58
N LYS A 130 -3.09 -5.34 -1.48
CA LYS A 130 -3.45 -6.75 -1.37
C LYS A 130 -2.16 -7.54 -1.23
N PRO A 131 -1.79 -7.97 -0.01
CA PRO A 131 -0.52 -8.64 0.24
C PRO A 131 -0.45 -10.01 -0.42
N ASN A 132 0.76 -10.46 -0.73
CA ASN A 132 1.03 -11.78 -1.24
C ASN A 132 2.38 -12.27 -0.71
N ASP A 133 2.51 -13.57 -0.39
CA ASP A 133 3.71 -14.24 0.10
C ASP A 133 4.46 -15.01 -1.00
N GLY A 134 3.96 -14.93 -2.25
CA GLY A 134 4.44 -15.71 -3.38
C GLY A 134 3.62 -16.96 -3.65
N SER A 135 2.74 -17.36 -2.73
CA SER A 135 1.84 -18.52 -2.82
C SER A 135 0.38 -18.09 -2.76
N ASP A 136 0.00 -17.32 -1.75
CA ASP A 136 -1.37 -16.92 -1.47
C ASP A 136 -1.52 -15.40 -1.33
N TYR A 137 -2.69 -14.91 -1.69
CA TYR A 137 -3.08 -13.51 -1.46
C TYR A 137 -3.84 -13.36 -0.15
N GLY A 138 -3.41 -12.40 0.66
CA GLY A 138 -4.17 -11.96 1.81
C GLY A 138 -5.33 -11.03 1.48
N THR A 139 -6.01 -10.56 2.53
CA THR A 139 -7.13 -9.61 2.40
C THR A 139 -6.63 -8.24 1.97
N MET A 140 -7.32 -7.65 0.99
CA MET A 140 -7.04 -6.28 0.53
C MET A 140 -7.44 -5.26 1.60
N VAL A 141 -6.58 -4.29 1.85
CA VAL A 141 -6.83 -3.16 2.75
C VAL A 141 -6.70 -1.85 1.98
N GLU A 142 -7.60 -0.91 2.24
CA GLU A 142 -7.62 0.42 1.65
C GLU A 142 -7.21 1.47 2.68
N SER A 143 -6.47 2.49 2.24
CA SER A 143 -6.06 3.63 3.07
C SER A 143 -7.23 4.57 3.35
N ALA A 144 -7.06 5.49 4.32
CA ALA A 144 -7.85 6.71 4.36
C ALA A 144 -7.61 7.55 3.10
N ALA A 145 -8.61 8.35 2.71
CA ALA A 145 -8.49 9.25 1.57
C ALA A 145 -7.64 10.48 1.89
N VAL A 146 -6.88 10.93 0.89
CA VAL A 146 -6.12 12.18 0.91
C VAL A 146 -6.69 13.13 -0.13
N SER A 147 -7.06 14.35 0.29
CA SER A 147 -7.57 15.40 -0.59
C SER A 147 -6.44 16.30 -1.08
N ILE A 148 -6.45 16.61 -2.38
CA ILE A 148 -5.44 17.48 -3.00
C ILE A 148 -5.91 18.92 -2.95
N GLN A 149 -5.11 19.77 -2.32
CA GLN A 149 -5.37 21.20 -2.16
C GLN A 149 -4.44 22.03 -3.05
N ASP A 150 -4.92 23.21 -3.39
CA ASP A 150 -4.12 24.24 -4.05
C ASP A 150 -3.07 24.81 -3.10
N ILE A 151 -2.10 25.52 -3.66
CA ILE A 151 -1.03 26.19 -2.91
C ILE A 151 -1.20 27.70 -3.02
N ASP A 152 -0.62 28.41 -2.07
CA ASP A 152 -0.40 29.85 -2.07
C ASP A 152 1.13 30.01 -2.02
N SER A 153 1.73 30.27 -3.19
CA SER A 153 3.19 30.18 -3.35
C SER A 153 3.93 31.38 -2.79
N ASP A 154 3.29 32.55 -2.73
CA ASP A 154 3.89 33.80 -2.26
C ASP A 154 3.36 34.25 -0.90
N GLY A 155 2.27 33.63 -0.40
CA GLY A 155 1.72 33.85 0.93
C GLY A 155 0.89 35.11 1.06
N ASP A 156 0.32 35.62 -0.04
CA ASP A 156 -0.53 36.79 -0.03
C ASP A 156 -1.98 36.50 0.40
N GLY A 157 -2.35 35.21 0.50
CA GLY A 157 -3.68 34.73 0.87
C GLY A 157 -4.57 34.37 -0.33
N THR A 158 -4.07 34.50 -1.55
CA THR A 158 -4.72 34.02 -2.78
C THR A 158 -4.07 32.72 -3.23
N LEU A 159 -4.87 31.70 -3.56
CA LEU A 159 -4.33 30.42 -4.03
C LEU A 159 -3.86 30.54 -5.47
N ASP A 160 -2.75 29.87 -5.84
CA ASP A 160 -2.11 29.95 -7.16
C ASP A 160 -3.09 29.77 -8.32
N GLY A 161 -4.11 28.93 -8.17
CA GLY A 161 -5.12 28.68 -9.19
C GLY A 161 -6.05 29.89 -9.44
N ASP A 162 -6.22 30.74 -8.47
CA ASP A 162 -7.06 31.93 -8.51
C ASP A 162 -6.23 33.23 -8.58
N ASP A 163 -4.90 33.13 -8.41
CA ASP A 163 -3.98 34.24 -8.47
C ASP A 163 -3.47 34.50 -9.90
N ALA A 164 -3.43 35.75 -10.28
CA ALA A 164 -2.88 36.21 -11.56
C ALA A 164 -1.34 36.29 -11.52
N PHE A 165 -0.76 36.42 -10.31
CA PHE A 165 0.67 36.58 -10.06
C PHE A 165 1.15 35.70 -8.91
N PRO A 166 1.16 34.34 -9.05
CA PRO A 166 1.35 33.38 -7.97
C PRO A 166 2.74 33.42 -7.29
N ASN A 167 3.58 34.34 -7.62
CA ASN A 167 4.93 34.49 -7.06
C ASN A 167 5.23 35.95 -6.66
N ASP A 168 4.22 36.82 -6.57
CA ASP A 168 4.38 38.23 -6.18
C ASP A 168 3.39 38.62 -5.08
N ALA A 169 3.78 38.44 -3.82
CA ALA A 169 2.98 38.73 -2.64
C ALA A 169 2.49 40.21 -2.51
N ASN A 170 2.90 41.11 -3.40
CA ASN A 170 2.43 42.46 -3.41
C ASN A 170 1.28 42.70 -4.41
N GLU A 171 0.95 41.71 -5.23
CA GLU A 171 -0.07 41.79 -6.26
C GLU A 171 -1.25 40.83 -5.94
N THR A 172 -2.30 41.38 -5.32
CA THR A 172 -3.52 40.59 -4.95
C THR A 172 -4.59 40.67 -6.05
N ARG A 173 -4.27 40.34 -7.29
CA ARG A 173 -5.26 40.30 -8.39
C ARG A 173 -5.87 38.93 -8.55
N VAL A 174 -7.08 38.76 -8.07
CA VAL A 174 -7.89 37.55 -8.28
C VAL A 174 -8.16 37.34 -9.77
N ARG A 175 -7.83 36.14 -10.30
CA ARG A 175 -8.24 35.72 -11.63
C ARG A 175 -9.76 35.61 -11.70
N ILE A 176 -10.42 36.55 -12.37
CA ILE A 176 -11.84 36.44 -12.70
C ILE A 176 -11.95 35.36 -13.79
N ARG A 177 -12.32 34.13 -13.44
CA ARG A 177 -12.69 33.12 -14.43
C ARG A 177 -14.01 33.52 -15.06
N HIS A 178 -13.95 34.10 -16.27
CA HIS A 178 -15.14 34.28 -17.07
C HIS A 178 -15.67 32.94 -17.52
N THR A 179 -16.69 32.40 -16.87
CA THR A 179 -17.56 31.41 -17.48
C THR A 179 -18.34 32.10 -18.57
N HIS A 180 -17.90 31.99 -19.82
CA HIS A 180 -18.69 32.40 -20.96
C HIS A 180 -19.92 31.49 -21.06
N THR A 181 -20.99 31.86 -20.42
CA THR A 181 -22.33 31.46 -20.84
C THR A 181 -22.65 32.30 -22.08
N LEU A 182 -22.69 31.64 -23.25
CA LEU A 182 -23.24 32.26 -24.46
C LEU A 182 -24.69 32.63 -24.21
N LEU A 183 -24.95 33.87 -23.79
CA LEU A 183 -26.26 34.46 -23.82
C LEU A 183 -26.45 34.95 -25.24
N GLU A 184 -27.44 34.38 -25.93
CA GLU A 184 -27.93 34.79 -27.23
C GLU A 184 -28.22 36.28 -27.26
N ARG A 185 -27.89 36.87 -28.39
CA ARG A 185 -28.21 38.30 -28.71
C ARG A 185 -29.68 38.56 -28.52
N SER A 186 -30.01 39.29 -27.48
CA SER A 186 -31.20 40.13 -27.44
C SER A 186 -30.77 41.58 -27.44
N LYS A 187 -31.29 42.31 -28.39
CA LYS A 187 -31.06 43.75 -28.57
C LYS A 187 -31.49 44.50 -27.34
N ASP A 188 -30.68 45.52 -26.99
CA ASP A 188 -31.00 46.62 -26.12
C ASP A 188 -31.07 46.36 -24.60
N ARG A 189 -29.89 46.37 -23.96
CA ARG A 189 -29.68 47.06 -22.68
C ARG A 189 -28.20 46.97 -22.27
N ILE A 190 -27.56 48.14 -22.21
CA ILE A 190 -26.27 48.32 -21.53
C ILE A 190 -26.54 48.13 -20.04
N HIS A 191 -26.04 47.00 -19.46
CA HIS A 191 -25.96 46.86 -18.03
C HIS A 191 -24.55 47.26 -17.61
N THR A 192 -24.44 48.45 -17.01
CA THR A 192 -23.24 48.90 -16.29
C THR A 192 -23.12 48.03 -15.02
N HIS A 193 -22.21 47.09 -15.01
CA HIS A 193 -21.79 46.42 -13.78
C HIS A 193 -20.80 47.36 -13.09
N THR A 194 -21.20 47.92 -11.95
CA THR A 194 -20.30 48.66 -11.07
C THR A 194 -19.43 47.67 -10.36
N LEU A 195 -18.18 47.45 -10.82
CA LEU A 195 -17.14 46.79 -10.07
C LEU A 195 -16.59 47.79 -9.07
N SER A 196 -16.92 47.65 -7.78
CA SER A 196 -16.26 48.40 -6.72
C SER A 196 -14.93 47.70 -6.40
N ALA A 197 -13.86 48.06 -7.07
CA ALA A 197 -12.50 47.71 -6.67
C ALA A 197 -11.91 48.87 -5.87
N HIS A 198 -11.50 48.59 -4.65
CA HIS A 198 -10.74 49.55 -3.82
C HIS A 198 -9.24 49.39 -4.18
N SER A 199 -8.83 49.93 -5.30
CA SER A 199 -7.41 50.24 -5.52
C SER A 199 -7.28 51.43 -6.46
N SER A 200 -6.32 52.30 -6.15
CA SER A 200 -6.05 53.57 -6.84
C SER A 200 -5.57 53.37 -8.30
N GLU A 201 -5.24 52.17 -8.73
CA GLU A 201 -4.71 51.88 -10.07
C GLU A 201 -5.80 51.62 -11.12
N PHE A 202 -6.99 51.14 -10.70
CA PHE A 202 -8.10 50.94 -11.63
C PHE A 202 -8.63 52.22 -12.26
N THR A 203 -8.39 53.36 -11.59
CA THR A 203 -8.80 54.67 -12.08
C THR A 203 -7.93 55.18 -13.25
N GLN A 204 -6.68 54.69 -13.36
CA GLN A 204 -5.75 55.11 -14.41
C GLN A 204 -6.02 54.41 -15.75
N LEU A 205 -6.47 53.15 -15.73
CA LEU A 205 -6.72 52.35 -16.94
C LEU A 205 -8.00 52.80 -17.70
N LEU A 206 -8.97 53.44 -17.00
CA LEU A 206 -10.20 53.95 -17.60
C LEU A 206 -10.03 55.35 -18.22
N GLN A 207 -8.88 56.02 -18.05
CA GLN A 207 -8.60 57.32 -18.68
C GLN A 207 -7.90 57.20 -20.04
N GLU A 208 -7.46 56.01 -20.44
CA GLU A 208 -6.79 55.74 -21.73
C GLU A 208 -7.69 55.04 -22.77
N LEU A 209 -8.98 54.83 -22.48
CA LEU A 209 -10.01 54.36 -23.40
C LEU A 209 -11.01 55.49 -23.73
#